data_2124ba9a5f311f914b01af241afa0ad8
#
_entry.id   2124ba9a5f311f914b01af241afa0ad8
#
_cell.length_a   1.000
_cell.length_b   1.000
_cell.length_c   1.000
_cell.angle_alpha   90.00
_cell.angle_beta   90.00
_cell.angle_gamma   90.00
#
_symmetry.space_group_name_H-M   'P 1'
#
loop_
_entity.id
_entity.type
_entity.pdbx_description
1 polymer ?
#
loop_
_entity_poly.entity_id
_entity_poly.type
_entity_poly.pdbx_seq_one_letter_code
_entity_poly.pdbx_strand_id
1 'polypeptide(L)'
;MATSGANHFEFDWWVIQKRAVYLSVLILIAGVVAGGASLYVWKFGNPLKRVAAKSDVPAGARFMAFEGDVRVIRSATRQIIYANNDIQLYPGDTVQTQADGRARISMADGSTVVVRPNSTIIIRDNESADNGKRSNVHVVVDSGQMVVRTNEQTEDNKNVIETPKTQNQIAGQTNASFGVAPEGTEEIRVSSGNVQSANRLGEKVTLESGQYVSVNQSGTISKPQRLLDVPQPSQPRGLEKISAASNGSATVALRWQKPQSGAASYYRVEVATSPFFVQEGKVIERDQLSVTEFNASDLRPGAYFWRVRATAASGQTSDWSEPEKFYVIASG
;
A
#
# COMPACT_ATOMS: atom_id res chain seq x y z
N MET A 1 -41.12 -39.37 101.08
CA MET A 1 -41.89 -38.42 100.27
C MET A 1 -41.01 -38.00 99.13
N ALA A 2 -41.29 -38.47 97.96
CA ALA A 2 -40.53 -38.19 96.76
C ALA A 2 -41.17 -37.02 96.01
N THR A 3 -40.35 -36.07 95.55
CA THR A 3 -40.77 -35.08 94.58
C THR A 3 -39.88 -35.18 93.33
N SER A 4 -40.55 -35.53 92.31
CA SER A 4 -40.08 -35.69 90.95
C SER A 4 -39.59 -34.29 90.38
N GLY A 5 -38.34 -34.20 89.92
CA GLY A 5 -37.87 -33.12 89.20
C GLY A 5 -38.05 -33.37 87.66
N ALA A 6 -38.89 -32.60 87.02
CA ALA A 6 -39.05 -32.61 85.57
C ALA A 6 -37.91 -31.86 84.89
N ASN A 7 -37.20 -32.57 84.03
CA ASN A 7 -36.20 -31.95 83.15
C ASN A 7 -36.88 -31.13 82.05
N HIS A 8 -36.78 -29.84 82.12
CA HIS A 8 -37.13 -28.97 80.97
C HIS A 8 -35.95 -28.88 80.04
N PHE A 9 -36.11 -29.31 78.83
CA PHE A 9 -35.20 -28.98 77.74
C PHE A 9 -35.64 -27.63 77.19
N GLU A 10 -34.83 -26.59 77.46
CA GLU A 10 -34.98 -25.30 76.83
C GLU A 10 -34.26 -25.30 75.47
N PHE A 11 -35.01 -25.15 74.35
CA PHE A 11 -34.48 -24.91 73.04
C PHE A 11 -34.26 -23.40 72.88
N ASP A 12 -33.00 -22.92 72.90
CA ASP A 12 -32.67 -21.59 72.55
C ASP A 12 -33.00 -21.36 71.05
N TRP A 13 -34.02 -20.56 70.75
CA TRP A 13 -34.37 -20.14 69.44
C TRP A 13 -33.42 -18.98 69.02
N TRP A 14 -32.43 -19.24 68.17
CA TRP A 14 -31.61 -18.24 67.54
C TRP A 14 -32.51 -17.40 66.67
N VAL A 15 -32.70 -16.13 66.97
CA VAL A 15 -33.37 -15.15 66.14
C VAL A 15 -32.40 -14.73 65.03
N ILE A 16 -32.46 -15.49 63.92
CA ILE A 16 -31.68 -15.16 62.72
C ILE A 16 -32.32 -13.92 62.10
N GLN A 17 -31.58 -12.83 62.04
CA GLN A 17 -32.05 -11.62 61.36
C GLN A 17 -32.36 -11.96 59.87
N LYS A 18 -33.54 -11.56 59.38
CA LYS A 18 -33.98 -11.80 57.99
C LYS A 18 -32.92 -11.40 56.97
N ARG A 19 -32.14 -10.36 57.25
CA ARG A 19 -31.02 -9.92 56.37
C ARG A 19 -29.91 -10.99 56.25
N ALA A 20 -29.57 -11.71 57.33
CA ALA A 20 -28.58 -12.78 57.27
C ALA A 20 -29.03 -13.96 56.47
N VAL A 21 -30.33 -14.34 56.51
CA VAL A 21 -30.90 -15.38 55.67
C VAL A 21 -30.86 -14.99 54.20
N TYR A 22 -31.26 -13.77 53.86
CA TYR A 22 -31.18 -13.30 52.48
C TYR A 22 -29.75 -13.26 51.92
N LEU A 23 -28.78 -12.82 52.77
CA LEU A 23 -27.37 -12.83 52.39
C LEU A 23 -26.86 -14.27 52.17
N SER A 24 -27.20 -15.22 53.04
CA SER A 24 -26.78 -16.61 52.88
C SER A 24 -27.36 -17.25 51.63
N VAL A 25 -28.65 -16.99 51.34
CA VAL A 25 -29.31 -17.48 50.11
C VAL A 25 -28.66 -16.86 48.87
N LEU A 26 -28.33 -15.57 48.89
CA LEU A 26 -27.69 -14.87 47.77
C LEU A 26 -26.28 -15.42 47.50
N ILE A 27 -25.48 -15.67 48.55
CA ILE A 27 -24.15 -16.31 48.44
C ILE A 27 -24.28 -17.73 47.88
N LEU A 28 -25.30 -18.50 48.30
CA LEU A 28 -25.52 -19.86 47.83
C LEU A 28 -25.91 -19.87 46.34
N ILE A 29 -26.79 -18.97 45.94
CA ILE A 29 -27.16 -18.79 44.51
C ILE A 29 -25.92 -18.36 43.69
N ALA A 30 -25.14 -17.39 44.17
CA ALA A 30 -23.92 -16.96 43.49
C ALA A 30 -22.89 -18.10 43.34
N GLY A 31 -22.76 -18.94 44.37
CA GLY A 31 -21.91 -20.15 44.34
C GLY A 31 -22.37 -21.19 43.31
N VAL A 32 -23.67 -21.42 43.23
CA VAL A 32 -24.26 -22.37 42.25
C VAL A 32 -24.07 -21.82 40.82
N VAL A 33 -24.30 -20.53 40.60
CA VAL A 33 -24.12 -19.89 39.29
C VAL A 33 -22.64 -19.93 38.89
N ALA A 34 -21.71 -19.57 39.79
CA ALA A 34 -20.28 -19.61 39.53
C ALA A 34 -19.75 -21.03 39.29
N GLY A 35 -20.21 -22.00 40.11
CA GLY A 35 -19.87 -23.42 39.94
C GLY A 35 -20.42 -23.99 38.62
N GLY A 36 -21.68 -23.69 38.30
CA GLY A 36 -22.30 -24.09 37.05
C GLY A 36 -21.61 -23.48 35.81
N ALA A 37 -21.26 -22.19 35.87
CA ALA A 37 -20.51 -21.52 34.81
C ALA A 37 -19.09 -22.12 34.65
N SER A 38 -18.40 -22.44 35.75
CA SER A 38 -17.09 -23.10 35.72
C SER A 38 -17.14 -24.48 35.11
N LEU A 39 -18.12 -25.31 35.51
CA LEU A 39 -18.35 -26.64 34.94
C LEU A 39 -18.73 -26.59 33.46
N TYR A 40 -19.57 -25.62 33.09
CA TYR A 40 -19.92 -25.39 31.68
C TYR A 40 -18.69 -25.02 30.84
N VAL A 41 -17.86 -24.07 31.32
CA VAL A 41 -16.62 -23.65 30.64
C VAL A 41 -15.62 -24.82 30.59
N TRP A 42 -15.52 -25.65 31.64
CA TRP A 42 -14.65 -26.81 31.65
C TRP A 42 -15.08 -27.90 30.66
N LYS A 43 -16.38 -28.18 30.58
CA LYS A 43 -16.93 -29.25 29.74
C LYS A 43 -17.16 -28.83 28.27
N PHE A 44 -17.55 -27.60 28.01
CA PHE A 44 -17.95 -27.10 26.68
C PHE A 44 -17.03 -26.02 26.12
N GLY A 45 -16.00 -25.62 26.88
CA GLY A 45 -15.11 -24.52 26.52
C GLY A 45 -15.74 -23.15 26.77
N ASN A 46 -14.92 -22.12 26.82
CA ASN A 46 -15.36 -20.75 27.08
C ASN A 46 -16.10 -20.17 25.85
N PRO A 47 -17.43 -19.92 25.92
CA PRO A 47 -18.21 -19.38 24.81
C PRO A 47 -17.73 -17.99 24.38
N LEU A 48 -17.16 -17.20 25.31
CA LEU A 48 -16.60 -15.88 25.02
C LEU A 48 -15.28 -15.96 24.20
N LYS A 49 -14.52 -17.05 24.29
CA LYS A 49 -13.37 -17.28 23.43
C LYS A 49 -13.77 -17.65 21.99
N ARG A 50 -14.97 -18.24 21.80
CA ARG A 50 -15.49 -18.53 20.45
C ARG A 50 -15.93 -17.28 19.70
N VAL A 51 -16.34 -16.22 20.40
CA VAL A 51 -16.67 -14.92 19.78
C VAL A 51 -15.40 -14.15 19.39
N ALA A 52 -14.27 -14.45 20.06
CA ALA A 52 -12.97 -13.89 19.75
C ALA A 52 -12.11 -14.77 18.81
N ALA A 53 -12.65 -15.86 18.27
CA ALA A 53 -12.06 -16.50 17.11
C ALA A 53 -12.16 -15.50 15.94
N LYS A 54 -11.17 -14.58 15.86
CA LYS A 54 -10.83 -13.88 14.63
C LYS A 54 -10.94 -14.92 13.53
N SER A 55 -11.83 -14.69 12.57
CA SER A 55 -11.77 -15.42 11.33
C SER A 55 -10.33 -15.33 10.85
N ASP A 56 -9.59 -16.44 10.87
CA ASP A 56 -8.32 -16.62 10.17
C ASP A 56 -8.60 -16.62 8.64
N VAL A 57 -9.37 -15.66 8.19
CA VAL A 57 -9.32 -15.26 6.79
C VAL A 57 -8.02 -14.46 6.71
N PRO A 58 -6.99 -14.96 6.02
CA PRO A 58 -5.76 -14.21 5.83
C PRO A 58 -6.16 -12.79 5.44
N ALA A 59 -5.55 -11.79 6.07
CA ALA A 59 -5.83 -10.42 5.72
C ALA A 59 -5.43 -10.26 4.24
N GLY A 60 -6.40 -10.43 3.34
CA GLY A 60 -6.16 -10.37 1.91
C GLY A 60 -5.66 -8.99 1.53
N ALA A 61 -4.90 -8.91 0.46
CA ALA A 61 -4.60 -7.62 -0.12
C ALA A 61 -5.89 -6.92 -0.55
N ARG A 62 -5.93 -5.60 -0.44
CA ARG A 62 -7.12 -4.80 -0.79
C ARG A 62 -6.77 -3.54 -1.54
N PHE A 63 -7.65 -3.09 -2.39
CA PHE A 63 -7.49 -1.80 -3.02
C PHE A 63 -7.63 -0.67 -1.99
N MET A 64 -6.64 0.23 -1.97
CA MET A 64 -6.71 1.50 -1.25
C MET A 64 -7.29 2.60 -2.14
N ALA A 65 -6.95 2.55 -3.43
CA ALA A 65 -7.43 3.46 -4.46
C ALA A 65 -7.23 2.81 -5.83
N PHE A 66 -8.07 3.16 -6.79
CA PHE A 66 -7.92 2.77 -8.19
C PHE A 66 -8.56 3.83 -9.08
N GLU A 67 -8.11 3.89 -10.33
CA GLU A 67 -8.62 4.77 -11.38
C GLU A 67 -8.63 4.03 -12.70
N GLY A 68 -9.52 4.44 -13.60
CA GLY A 68 -9.64 3.88 -14.94
C GLY A 68 -10.02 2.40 -14.94
N ASP A 69 -9.68 1.71 -16.01
CA ASP A 69 -10.01 0.28 -16.17
C ASP A 69 -8.98 -0.59 -15.44
N VAL A 70 -9.40 -1.08 -14.27
CA VAL A 70 -8.66 -2.03 -13.43
C VAL A 70 -9.48 -3.30 -13.26
N ARG A 71 -8.90 -4.43 -13.63
CA ARG A 71 -9.55 -5.74 -13.62
C ARG A 71 -8.83 -6.70 -12.69
N VAL A 72 -9.61 -7.54 -12.02
CA VAL A 72 -9.12 -8.65 -11.22
C VAL A 72 -9.56 -9.95 -11.88
N ILE A 73 -8.61 -10.81 -12.18
CA ILE A 73 -8.86 -12.15 -12.69
C ILE A 73 -8.68 -13.11 -11.53
N ARG A 74 -9.77 -13.72 -11.08
CA ARG A 74 -9.76 -14.69 -10.00
C ARG A 74 -9.03 -15.97 -10.38
N SER A 75 -8.11 -16.42 -9.57
CA SER A 75 -7.36 -17.65 -9.83
C SER A 75 -8.26 -18.89 -9.83
N ALA A 76 -9.20 -18.96 -8.88
CA ALA A 76 -10.07 -20.13 -8.69
C ALA A 76 -11.12 -20.29 -9.79
N THR A 77 -11.73 -19.20 -10.26
CA THR A 77 -12.89 -19.23 -11.18
C THR A 77 -12.59 -18.73 -12.58
N ARG A 78 -11.42 -18.10 -12.79
CA ARG A 78 -11.05 -17.37 -14.01
C ARG A 78 -12.00 -16.21 -14.35
N GLN A 79 -12.85 -15.83 -13.42
CA GLN A 79 -13.79 -14.74 -13.60
C GLN A 79 -13.04 -13.40 -13.59
N ILE A 80 -13.41 -12.51 -14.50
CA ILE A 80 -12.93 -11.13 -14.56
C ILE A 80 -13.91 -10.26 -13.78
N ILE A 81 -13.40 -9.51 -12.83
CA ILE A 81 -14.15 -8.58 -11.98
C ILE A 81 -13.49 -7.20 -12.08
N TYR A 82 -14.29 -6.15 -12.24
CA TYR A 82 -13.77 -4.78 -12.18
C TYR A 82 -13.45 -4.38 -10.74
N ALA A 83 -12.36 -3.66 -10.56
CA ALA A 83 -11.95 -3.20 -9.23
C ALA A 83 -13.05 -2.40 -8.54
N ASN A 84 -13.25 -2.66 -7.27
CA ASN A 84 -14.06 -1.86 -6.36
C ASN A 84 -13.47 -1.93 -4.94
N ASN A 85 -13.90 -1.06 -4.04
CA ASN A 85 -13.34 -0.95 -2.69
C ASN A 85 -13.59 -2.17 -1.79
N ASP A 86 -14.59 -3.00 -2.12
CA ASP A 86 -15.00 -4.15 -1.33
C ASP A 86 -14.26 -5.43 -1.75
N ILE A 87 -13.52 -5.38 -2.87
CA ILE A 87 -12.79 -6.53 -3.38
C ILE A 87 -11.56 -6.80 -2.53
N GLN A 88 -11.53 -7.98 -1.94
CA GLN A 88 -10.34 -8.57 -1.35
C GLN A 88 -9.61 -9.40 -2.41
N LEU A 89 -8.29 -9.23 -2.48
CA LEU A 89 -7.41 -9.96 -3.39
C LEU A 89 -6.79 -11.15 -2.64
N TYR A 90 -6.78 -12.30 -3.28
CA TYR A 90 -6.28 -13.55 -2.69
C TYR A 90 -5.04 -14.06 -3.45
N PRO A 91 -4.25 -14.94 -2.83
CA PRO A 91 -3.17 -15.64 -3.53
C PRO A 91 -3.63 -16.29 -4.83
N GLY A 92 -2.89 -16.04 -5.90
CA GLY A 92 -3.19 -16.48 -7.25
C GLY A 92 -4.01 -15.49 -8.09
N ASP A 93 -4.65 -14.48 -7.49
CA ASP A 93 -5.38 -13.46 -8.24
C ASP A 93 -4.44 -12.59 -9.07
N THR A 94 -4.89 -12.23 -10.26
CA THR A 94 -4.18 -11.34 -11.18
C THR A 94 -4.87 -9.98 -11.19
N VAL A 95 -4.10 -8.92 -11.02
CA VAL A 95 -4.56 -7.53 -11.20
C VAL A 95 -4.01 -7.01 -12.51
N GLN A 96 -4.90 -6.58 -13.39
CA GLN A 96 -4.57 -6.03 -14.69
C GLN A 96 -5.09 -4.60 -14.82
N THR A 97 -4.22 -3.69 -15.20
CA THR A 97 -4.57 -2.29 -15.50
C THR A 97 -4.49 -2.05 -17.01
N GLN A 98 -5.46 -1.32 -17.55
CA GLN A 98 -5.45 -0.88 -18.94
C GLN A 98 -4.69 0.45 -19.09
N ALA A 99 -4.75 1.07 -20.26
CA ALA A 99 -3.99 2.27 -20.62
C ALA A 99 -4.26 3.48 -19.69
N ASP A 100 -5.47 3.59 -19.15
CA ASP A 100 -5.91 4.61 -18.18
C ASP A 100 -5.93 4.07 -16.74
N GLY A 101 -5.74 2.74 -16.59
CA GLY A 101 -5.87 2.04 -15.32
C GLY A 101 -4.69 2.29 -14.38
N ARG A 102 -4.98 2.51 -13.10
CA ARG A 102 -3.99 2.56 -12.01
C ARG A 102 -4.60 2.00 -10.74
N ALA A 103 -3.82 1.27 -9.98
CA ALA A 103 -4.28 0.73 -8.70
C ALA A 103 -3.23 0.92 -7.61
N ARG A 104 -3.71 1.19 -6.38
CA ARG A 104 -2.91 1.15 -5.16
C ARG A 104 -3.49 0.06 -4.26
N ILE A 105 -2.65 -0.88 -3.88
CA ILE A 105 -3.02 -2.08 -3.13
C ILE A 105 -2.25 -2.07 -1.82
N SER A 106 -2.95 -2.32 -0.70
CA SER A 106 -2.33 -2.59 0.60
C SER A 106 -2.17 -4.09 0.75
N MET A 107 -0.96 -4.51 1.13
CA MET A 107 -0.63 -5.90 1.41
C MET A 107 -0.82 -6.22 2.89
N ALA A 108 -0.78 -7.50 3.26
CA ALA A 108 -1.01 -7.96 4.64
C ALA A 108 0.04 -7.48 5.65
N ASP A 109 1.25 -7.19 5.19
CA ASP A 109 2.36 -6.64 6.00
C ASP A 109 2.33 -5.10 6.11
N GLY A 110 1.30 -4.46 5.56
CA GLY A 110 1.18 -3.00 5.46
C GLY A 110 1.97 -2.37 4.33
N SER A 111 2.71 -3.16 3.53
CA SER A 111 3.35 -2.67 2.32
C SER A 111 2.31 -2.16 1.32
N THR A 112 2.71 -1.19 0.52
CA THR A 112 1.87 -0.63 -0.54
C THR A 112 2.45 -0.96 -1.90
N VAL A 113 1.61 -1.50 -2.77
CA VAL A 113 1.92 -1.77 -4.17
C VAL A 113 1.12 -0.83 -5.06
N VAL A 114 1.79 -0.11 -5.95
CA VAL A 114 1.16 0.74 -6.96
C VAL A 114 1.36 0.12 -8.33
N VAL A 115 0.29 -0.31 -8.95
CA VAL A 115 0.26 -0.86 -10.31
C VAL A 115 0.03 0.29 -11.27
N ARG A 116 0.94 0.49 -12.22
CA ARG A 116 0.88 1.55 -13.24
C ARG A 116 0.02 1.12 -14.42
N PRO A 117 -0.34 2.04 -15.35
CA PRO A 117 -1.05 1.69 -16.57
C PRO A 117 -0.38 0.58 -17.40
N ASN A 118 -1.18 -0.18 -18.14
CA ASN A 118 -0.72 -1.29 -19.00
C ASN A 118 0.14 -2.31 -18.26
N SER A 119 -0.27 -2.70 -17.06
CA SER A 119 0.50 -3.61 -16.21
C SER A 119 -0.33 -4.80 -15.76
N THR A 120 0.35 -5.92 -15.59
CA THR A 120 -0.21 -7.16 -15.06
C THR A 120 0.65 -7.64 -13.89
N ILE A 121 0.04 -7.79 -12.73
CA ILE A 121 0.68 -8.37 -11.57
C ILE A 121 -0.12 -9.57 -11.04
N ILE A 122 0.56 -10.51 -10.41
CA ILE A 122 -0.05 -11.68 -9.78
C ILE A 122 0.35 -11.70 -8.31
N ILE A 123 -0.62 -11.83 -7.42
CA ILE A 123 -0.37 -11.98 -5.98
C ILE A 123 -0.11 -13.47 -5.72
N ARG A 124 1.14 -13.85 -5.46
CA ARG A 124 1.51 -15.25 -5.16
C ARG A 124 1.22 -15.60 -3.73
N ASP A 125 1.73 -14.78 -2.81
CA ASP A 125 1.51 -14.91 -1.38
C ASP A 125 1.20 -13.54 -0.77
N ASN A 126 0.38 -13.55 0.26
CA ASN A 126 0.05 -12.35 1.03
C ASN A 126 -0.42 -12.77 2.42
N GLU A 127 0.50 -13.28 3.22
CA GLU A 127 0.23 -13.78 4.55
C GLU A 127 0.87 -12.89 5.62
N SER A 128 0.19 -12.73 6.74
CA SER A 128 0.72 -12.09 7.93
C SER A 128 0.34 -12.91 9.15
N ALA A 129 1.31 -13.26 9.95
CA ALA A 129 1.16 -14.02 11.19
C ALA A 129 1.67 -13.20 12.38
N ASP A 130 1.32 -13.63 13.60
CA ASP A 130 1.79 -13.04 14.86
C ASP A 130 1.59 -11.53 14.97
N ASN A 131 0.41 -11.04 14.59
CA ASN A 131 0.07 -9.60 14.56
C ASN A 131 1.02 -8.74 13.70
N GLY A 132 1.46 -9.26 12.56
CA GLY A 132 2.35 -8.56 11.63
C GLY A 132 3.84 -8.76 11.89
N LYS A 133 4.24 -9.55 12.88
CA LYS A 133 5.65 -9.82 13.16
C LYS A 133 6.31 -10.73 12.13
N ARG A 134 5.53 -11.61 11.51
CA ARG A 134 5.97 -12.44 10.38
C ARG A 134 5.04 -12.21 9.21
N SER A 135 5.60 -11.93 8.06
CA SER A 135 4.83 -11.78 6.82
C SER A 135 5.56 -12.42 5.65
N ASN A 136 4.77 -12.93 4.72
CA ASN A 136 5.23 -13.43 3.46
C ASN A 136 4.42 -12.74 2.35
N VAL A 137 5.03 -11.79 1.67
CA VAL A 137 4.44 -11.08 0.55
C VAL A 137 5.23 -11.42 -0.70
N HIS A 138 4.57 -12.08 -1.65
CA HIS A 138 5.17 -12.45 -2.93
C HIS A 138 4.27 -11.96 -4.07
N VAL A 139 4.78 -11.03 -4.87
CA VAL A 139 4.09 -10.47 -6.02
C VAL A 139 4.91 -10.71 -7.28
N VAL A 140 4.25 -11.14 -8.35
CA VAL A 140 4.88 -11.27 -9.67
C VAL A 140 4.47 -10.09 -10.53
N VAL A 141 5.43 -9.44 -11.17
CA VAL A 141 5.20 -8.48 -12.25
C VAL A 141 5.37 -9.23 -13.56
N ASP A 142 4.27 -9.53 -14.22
CA ASP A 142 4.29 -10.25 -15.51
C ASP A 142 4.61 -9.30 -16.66
N SER A 143 4.02 -8.12 -16.65
CA SER A 143 4.24 -7.08 -17.65
C SER A 143 3.95 -5.69 -17.10
N GLY A 144 4.51 -4.66 -17.72
CA GLY A 144 4.30 -3.26 -17.34
C GLY A 144 5.15 -2.82 -16.16
N GLN A 145 4.64 -2.00 -15.26
CA GLN A 145 5.39 -1.38 -14.17
C GLN A 145 4.64 -1.39 -12.85
N MET A 146 5.35 -1.73 -11.79
CA MET A 146 4.88 -1.71 -10.42
C MET A 146 5.87 -0.95 -9.52
N VAL A 147 5.34 -0.22 -8.55
CA VAL A 147 6.14 0.40 -7.47
C VAL A 147 5.73 -0.25 -6.15
N VAL A 148 6.70 -0.66 -5.36
CA VAL A 148 6.47 -1.17 -4.02
C VAL A 148 7.08 -0.24 -2.99
N ARG A 149 6.36 -0.02 -1.90
CA ARG A 149 6.85 0.66 -0.71
C ARG A 149 6.62 -0.23 0.49
N THR A 150 7.70 -0.68 1.11
CA THR A 150 7.66 -1.48 2.33
C THR A 150 7.78 -0.58 3.55
N ASN A 151 7.07 -0.96 4.62
CA ASN A 151 7.24 -0.35 5.94
C ASN A 151 8.48 -0.93 6.65
N GLU A 152 8.72 -0.51 7.89
CA GLU A 152 9.69 -1.15 8.76
C GLU A 152 9.32 -2.62 8.94
N GLN A 153 10.29 -3.50 8.77
CA GLN A 153 10.09 -4.94 8.81
C GLN A 153 11.01 -5.59 9.80
N THR A 154 10.57 -6.69 10.38
CA THR A 154 11.41 -7.57 11.20
C THR A 154 12.19 -8.54 10.31
N GLU A 155 13.23 -9.17 10.86
CA GLU A 155 14.08 -10.12 10.12
C GLU A 155 13.30 -11.34 9.57
N ASP A 156 12.16 -11.66 10.16
CA ASP A 156 11.30 -12.77 9.75
C ASP A 156 10.34 -12.44 8.59
N ASN A 157 10.35 -11.20 8.09
CA ASN A 157 9.51 -10.79 6.98
C ASN A 157 10.19 -11.08 5.65
N LYS A 158 9.43 -11.68 4.73
CA LYS A 158 9.89 -12.00 3.39
C LYS A 158 9.04 -11.26 2.38
N ASN A 159 9.61 -10.25 1.74
CA ASN A 159 9.01 -9.54 0.62
C ASN A 159 9.77 -9.85 -0.64
N VAL A 160 9.11 -10.54 -1.55
CA VAL A 160 9.67 -10.97 -2.82
C VAL A 160 8.87 -10.38 -3.97
N ILE A 161 9.55 -9.71 -4.87
CA ILE A 161 8.99 -9.32 -6.16
C ILE A 161 9.67 -10.16 -7.24
N GLU A 162 8.88 -10.95 -7.92
CA GLU A 162 9.34 -11.78 -9.04
C GLU A 162 9.02 -11.08 -10.36
N THR A 163 9.94 -11.13 -11.29
CA THR A 163 9.73 -10.76 -12.69
C THR A 163 10.03 -11.98 -13.57
N PRO A 164 9.75 -11.99 -14.86
CA PRO A 164 10.05 -13.12 -15.73
C PRO A 164 11.51 -13.62 -15.66
N LYS A 165 12.46 -12.75 -15.32
CA LYS A 165 13.90 -13.08 -15.32
C LYS A 165 14.57 -12.98 -13.97
N THR A 166 14.00 -12.23 -13.02
CA THR A 166 14.62 -11.98 -11.73
C THR A 166 13.70 -12.28 -10.56
N GLN A 167 14.31 -12.65 -9.44
CA GLN A 167 13.68 -12.70 -8.13
C GLN A 167 14.33 -11.66 -7.23
N ASN A 168 13.53 -10.80 -6.64
CA ASN A 168 13.98 -9.61 -5.93
C ASN A 168 13.50 -9.67 -4.49
N GLN A 169 14.42 -9.76 -3.54
CA GLN A 169 14.13 -9.68 -2.13
C GLN A 169 14.24 -8.22 -1.67
N ILE A 170 13.17 -7.71 -1.06
CA ILE A 170 13.06 -6.31 -0.67
C ILE A 170 13.19 -6.19 0.84
N ALA A 171 14.05 -5.30 1.29
CA ALA A 171 14.21 -4.96 2.70
C ALA A 171 13.07 -4.08 3.21
N GLY A 172 12.99 -3.90 4.54
CA GLY A 172 12.11 -2.89 5.14
C GLY A 172 12.49 -1.46 4.72
N GLN A 173 11.53 -0.53 4.83
CA GLN A 173 11.68 0.90 4.50
C GLN A 173 12.21 1.15 3.08
N THR A 174 11.86 0.27 2.14
CA THR A 174 12.30 0.33 0.76
C THR A 174 11.20 0.89 -0.14
N ASN A 175 11.59 1.76 -1.07
CA ASN A 175 10.78 2.22 -2.18
C ASN A 175 11.48 1.84 -3.48
N ALA A 176 10.92 0.87 -4.18
CA ALA A 176 11.51 0.33 -5.41
C ALA A 176 10.46 0.18 -6.51
N SER A 177 10.92 0.24 -7.75
CA SER A 177 10.10 0.09 -8.95
C SER A 177 10.64 -1.05 -9.79
N PHE A 178 9.73 -1.87 -10.31
CA PHE A 178 10.00 -3.03 -11.16
C PHE A 178 9.24 -2.84 -12.46
N GLY A 179 9.96 -2.86 -13.56
CA GLY A 179 9.41 -2.72 -14.90
C GLY A 179 9.74 -3.91 -15.78
N VAL A 180 8.77 -4.37 -16.55
CA VAL A 180 8.90 -5.42 -17.57
C VAL A 180 8.34 -4.86 -18.86
N ALA A 181 9.22 -4.57 -19.80
CA ALA A 181 8.85 -4.01 -21.08
C ALA A 181 8.34 -5.10 -22.05
N PRO A 182 7.50 -4.73 -23.05
CA PRO A 182 6.94 -5.68 -24.01
C PRO A 182 7.99 -6.49 -24.78
N GLU A 183 9.16 -5.88 -25.04
CA GLU A 183 10.30 -6.54 -25.70
C GLU A 183 11.05 -7.49 -24.76
N GLY A 184 10.62 -7.61 -23.51
CA GLY A 184 11.19 -8.53 -22.52
C GLY A 184 12.46 -8.03 -21.84
N THR A 185 12.79 -6.76 -21.90
CA THR A 185 13.79 -6.14 -21.01
C THR A 185 13.15 -5.80 -19.67
N GLU A 186 13.95 -5.83 -18.59
CA GLU A 186 13.46 -5.49 -17.26
C GLU A 186 14.29 -4.36 -16.67
N GLU A 187 13.70 -3.61 -15.77
CA GLU A 187 14.36 -2.54 -15.05
C GLU A 187 13.95 -2.57 -13.57
N ILE A 188 14.96 -2.53 -12.70
CA ILE A 188 14.80 -2.47 -11.25
C ILE A 188 15.44 -1.19 -10.76
N ARG A 189 14.66 -0.34 -10.08
CA ARG A 189 15.08 0.94 -9.53
C ARG A 189 14.83 0.98 -8.04
N VAL A 190 15.78 1.45 -7.27
CA VAL A 190 15.68 1.61 -5.82
C VAL A 190 15.82 3.09 -5.49
N SER A 191 14.69 3.75 -5.18
CA SER A 191 14.69 5.15 -4.78
C SER A 191 15.16 5.32 -3.32
N SER A 192 14.78 4.39 -2.44
CA SER A 192 15.27 4.32 -1.05
C SER A 192 15.28 2.88 -0.56
N GLY A 193 16.13 2.58 0.43
CA GLY A 193 16.26 1.24 1.00
C GLY A 193 17.19 0.34 0.19
N ASN A 194 16.89 -0.97 0.16
CA ASN A 194 17.75 -1.98 -0.41
C ASN A 194 16.94 -3.10 -1.09
N VAL A 195 17.44 -3.58 -2.23
CA VAL A 195 16.89 -4.73 -2.98
C VAL A 195 18.01 -5.67 -3.35
N GLN A 196 17.86 -6.95 -3.03
CA GLN A 196 18.73 -8.03 -3.51
C GLN A 196 18.05 -8.71 -4.70
N SER A 197 18.63 -8.58 -5.88
CA SER A 197 18.16 -9.18 -7.12
C SER A 197 19.00 -10.37 -7.51
N ALA A 198 18.34 -11.47 -7.89
CA ALA A 198 18.99 -12.66 -8.43
C ALA A 198 18.30 -13.07 -9.73
N ASN A 199 19.07 -13.36 -10.78
CA ASN A 199 18.53 -13.90 -12.02
C ASN A 199 18.58 -15.44 -12.04
N ARG A 200 17.97 -16.03 -13.06
CA ARG A 200 17.97 -17.49 -13.26
C ARG A 200 19.34 -18.06 -13.66
N LEU A 201 20.30 -17.21 -14.04
CA LEU A 201 21.66 -17.57 -14.39
C LEU A 201 22.58 -17.68 -13.16
N GLY A 202 22.06 -17.35 -11.96
CA GLY A 202 22.80 -17.37 -10.71
C GLY A 202 23.54 -16.07 -10.38
N GLU A 203 23.42 -15.03 -11.24
CA GLU A 203 23.97 -13.71 -10.94
C GLU A 203 23.17 -13.05 -9.82
N LYS A 204 23.85 -12.45 -8.87
CA LYS A 204 23.26 -11.72 -7.76
C LYS A 204 23.81 -10.30 -7.72
N VAL A 205 22.93 -9.34 -7.48
CA VAL A 205 23.28 -7.94 -7.32
C VAL A 205 22.49 -7.35 -6.16
N THR A 206 23.15 -6.54 -5.36
CA THR A 206 22.51 -5.73 -4.33
C THR A 206 22.41 -4.29 -4.84
N LEU A 207 21.20 -3.75 -4.80
CA LEU A 207 20.89 -2.38 -5.17
C LEU A 207 20.62 -1.59 -3.90
N GLU A 208 21.31 -0.48 -3.76
CA GLU A 208 21.14 0.48 -2.68
C GLU A 208 20.30 1.68 -3.14
N SER A 209 19.95 2.53 -2.20
CA SER A 209 19.25 3.79 -2.47
C SER A 209 19.92 4.60 -3.60
N GLY A 210 19.12 5.06 -4.55
CA GLY A 210 19.58 5.83 -5.70
C GLY A 210 20.26 5.01 -6.78
N GLN A 211 20.04 3.69 -6.83
CA GLN A 211 20.60 2.81 -7.85
C GLN A 211 19.53 2.14 -8.71
N TYR A 212 19.94 1.74 -9.91
CA TYR A 212 19.14 0.90 -10.79
C TYR A 212 20.01 -0.09 -11.56
N VAL A 213 19.36 -1.14 -12.04
CA VAL A 213 19.89 -2.08 -13.02
C VAL A 213 18.88 -2.31 -14.13
N SER A 214 19.40 -2.64 -15.31
CA SER A 214 18.60 -3.22 -16.39
C SER A 214 18.93 -4.70 -16.55
N VAL A 215 17.93 -5.48 -16.94
CA VAL A 215 18.07 -6.89 -17.27
C VAL A 215 17.71 -7.05 -18.74
N ASN A 216 18.66 -7.53 -19.52
CA ASN A 216 18.45 -7.68 -20.96
C ASN A 216 17.56 -8.88 -21.31
N GLN A 217 17.27 -9.08 -22.57
CA GLN A 217 16.43 -10.19 -23.04
C GLN A 217 16.99 -11.57 -22.68
N SER A 218 18.31 -11.73 -22.58
CA SER A 218 18.96 -12.97 -22.17
C SER A 218 18.96 -13.21 -20.65
N GLY A 219 18.49 -12.23 -19.87
CA GLY A 219 18.44 -12.32 -18.41
C GLY A 219 19.70 -11.83 -17.68
N THR A 220 20.70 -11.31 -18.39
CA THR A 220 21.91 -10.75 -17.77
C THR A 220 21.61 -9.44 -17.09
N ILE A 221 22.05 -9.29 -15.85
CA ILE A 221 21.87 -8.07 -15.04
C ILE A 221 23.04 -7.10 -15.32
N SER A 222 22.75 -5.85 -15.59
CA SER A 222 23.77 -4.81 -15.72
C SER A 222 24.44 -4.51 -14.39
N LYS A 223 25.62 -3.88 -14.41
CA LYS A 223 26.17 -3.31 -13.19
C LYS A 223 25.25 -2.22 -12.64
N PRO A 224 25.14 -2.08 -11.29
CA PRO A 224 24.39 -0.99 -10.68
C PRO A 224 24.87 0.38 -11.19
N GLN A 225 23.92 1.20 -11.57
CA GLN A 225 24.14 2.57 -12.02
C GLN A 225 23.36 3.52 -11.12
N ARG A 226 23.81 4.77 -11.00
CA ARG A 226 23.09 5.78 -10.25
C ARG A 226 21.82 6.20 -10.97
N LEU A 227 20.73 6.29 -10.21
CA LEU A 227 19.50 6.94 -10.68
C LEU A 227 19.77 8.42 -10.95
N LEU A 228 19.14 8.91 -11.99
CA LEU A 228 19.04 10.34 -12.21
C LEU A 228 18.07 10.92 -11.17
N ASP A 229 18.54 11.90 -10.39
CA ASP A 229 17.69 12.54 -9.39
C ASP A 229 16.49 13.24 -10.04
N VAL A 230 15.44 13.39 -9.26
CA VAL A 230 14.21 14.05 -9.67
C VAL A 230 14.44 15.54 -9.77
N PRO A 231 14.05 16.20 -10.89
CA PRO A 231 14.05 17.65 -10.98
C PRO A 231 13.14 18.26 -9.93
N GLN A 232 13.53 19.40 -9.34
CA GLN A 232 12.75 20.04 -8.30
C GLN A 232 11.90 21.18 -8.88
N PRO A 233 10.55 21.07 -8.87
CA PRO A 233 9.67 22.17 -9.24
C PRO A 233 9.97 23.43 -8.44
N SER A 234 9.94 24.60 -9.06
CA SER A 234 10.24 25.87 -8.40
C SER A 234 9.21 26.95 -8.64
N GLN A 235 8.54 26.96 -9.80
CA GLN A 235 7.43 27.86 -10.15
C GLN A 235 6.44 27.16 -11.09
N PRO A 236 5.13 27.40 -10.96
CA PRO A 236 4.49 28.11 -9.84
C PRO A 236 4.69 27.36 -8.54
N ARG A 237 4.74 28.07 -7.41
CA ARG A 237 4.78 27.45 -6.09
C ARG A 237 3.41 26.89 -5.72
N GLY A 238 3.40 25.93 -4.83
CA GLY A 238 2.17 25.27 -4.41
C GLY A 238 1.05 26.24 -4.05
N LEU A 239 -0.13 26.04 -4.64
CA LEU A 239 -1.34 26.84 -4.46
C LEU A 239 -1.27 28.29 -5.00
N GLU A 240 -0.28 28.65 -5.80
CA GLU A 240 -0.17 29.96 -6.45
C GLU A 240 -1.39 30.24 -7.34
N LYS A 241 -1.87 31.49 -7.29
CA LYS A 241 -3.01 31.97 -8.09
C LYS A 241 -2.50 32.89 -9.20
N ILE A 242 -2.82 32.56 -10.43
CA ILE A 242 -2.38 33.29 -11.63
C ILE A 242 -3.61 33.81 -12.35
N SER A 243 -3.67 35.11 -12.57
CA SER A 243 -4.81 35.73 -13.26
C SER A 243 -4.80 35.41 -14.75
N ALA A 244 -5.95 35.06 -15.30
CA ALA A 244 -6.14 34.98 -16.74
C ALA A 244 -6.01 36.36 -17.39
N ALA A 245 -5.54 36.40 -18.62
CA ALA A 245 -5.54 37.61 -19.44
C ALA A 245 -6.94 37.94 -19.94
N SER A 246 -7.12 39.08 -20.63
CA SER A 246 -8.40 39.54 -21.18
C SER A 246 -9.05 38.56 -22.17
N ASN A 247 -8.30 37.66 -22.75
CA ASN A 247 -8.81 36.57 -23.61
C ASN A 247 -9.37 35.37 -22.84
N GLY A 248 -9.42 35.44 -21.50
CA GLY A 248 -9.95 34.39 -20.64
C GLY A 248 -9.02 33.19 -20.44
N SER A 249 -7.73 33.29 -20.83
CA SER A 249 -6.73 32.25 -20.61
C SER A 249 -5.45 32.79 -19.98
N ALA A 250 -4.64 31.93 -19.39
CA ALA A 250 -3.33 32.29 -18.84
C ALA A 250 -2.22 31.51 -19.52
N THR A 251 -1.04 32.13 -19.58
CA THR A 251 0.23 31.44 -19.84
C THR A 251 1.00 31.39 -18.54
N VAL A 252 1.34 30.17 -18.11
CA VAL A 252 2.00 29.92 -16.85
C VAL A 252 3.40 29.40 -17.10
N ALA A 253 4.42 30.09 -16.58
CA ALA A 253 5.80 29.67 -16.65
C ALA A 253 6.06 28.56 -15.61
N LEU A 254 6.24 27.32 -16.07
CA LEU A 254 6.65 26.19 -15.25
C LEU A 254 8.18 26.18 -15.21
N ARG A 255 8.76 26.27 -14.01
CA ARG A 255 10.22 26.27 -13.83
C ARG A 255 10.63 25.22 -12.82
N TRP A 256 11.79 24.61 -13.05
CA TRP A 256 12.36 23.60 -12.16
C TRP A 256 13.89 23.72 -12.07
N GLN A 257 14.43 23.15 -11.02
CA GLN A 257 15.88 23.01 -10.85
C GLN A 257 16.34 21.68 -11.47
N LYS A 258 17.55 21.68 -11.99
CA LYS A 258 18.20 20.46 -12.49
C LYS A 258 18.33 19.40 -11.41
N PRO A 259 18.34 18.10 -11.76
CA PRO A 259 18.73 17.04 -10.84
C PRO A 259 20.05 17.36 -10.14
N GLN A 260 20.12 17.04 -8.84
CA GLN A 260 21.34 17.25 -8.06
C GLN A 260 22.42 16.22 -8.41
N SER A 261 22.01 14.98 -8.75
CA SER A 261 22.90 13.96 -9.27
C SER A 261 22.48 13.52 -10.66
N GLY A 262 23.45 13.14 -11.47
CA GLY A 262 23.29 12.79 -12.87
C GLY A 262 23.18 14.01 -13.80
N ALA A 263 23.33 13.77 -15.09
CA ALA A 263 23.23 14.79 -16.13
C ALA A 263 21.95 14.58 -16.94
N ALA A 264 20.98 15.46 -16.77
CA ALA A 264 19.79 15.48 -17.62
C ALA A 264 20.14 16.03 -19.01
N SER A 265 19.73 15.30 -20.05
CA SER A 265 19.80 15.77 -21.43
C SER A 265 18.54 16.51 -21.85
N TYR A 266 17.39 16.03 -21.38
CA TYR A 266 16.10 16.66 -21.62
C TYR A 266 15.10 16.36 -20.49
N TYR A 267 14.00 17.11 -20.52
CA TYR A 267 12.92 16.99 -19.54
C TYR A 267 11.59 16.72 -20.22
N ARG A 268 10.70 16.09 -19.48
CA ARG A 268 9.29 15.94 -19.84
C ARG A 268 8.43 16.57 -18.75
N VAL A 269 7.47 17.40 -19.18
CA VAL A 269 6.51 18.09 -18.31
C VAL A 269 5.11 17.63 -18.65
N GLU A 270 4.30 17.42 -17.64
CA GLU A 270 2.86 17.16 -17.76
C GLU A 270 2.09 18.17 -16.92
N VAL A 271 0.97 18.68 -17.47
CA VAL A 271 -0.03 19.48 -16.76
C VAL A 271 -1.37 18.77 -16.86
N ALA A 272 -2.08 18.64 -15.74
CA ALA A 272 -3.35 17.96 -15.67
C ALA A 272 -4.32 18.68 -14.71
N THR A 273 -5.63 18.39 -14.82
CA THR A 273 -6.65 18.85 -13.87
C THR A 273 -6.77 17.93 -12.65
N SER A 274 -6.07 16.77 -12.67
CA SER A 274 -6.04 15.80 -11.58
C SER A 274 -4.59 15.50 -11.14
N PRO A 275 -4.32 15.32 -9.84
CA PRO A 275 -2.98 14.96 -9.35
C PRO A 275 -2.52 13.57 -9.78
N PHE A 276 -3.40 12.79 -10.37
CA PHE A 276 -3.11 11.42 -10.82
C PHE A 276 -2.61 11.35 -12.26
N PHE A 277 -2.74 12.42 -13.04
CA PHE A 277 -2.28 12.53 -14.44
C PHE A 277 -2.85 11.43 -15.35
N VAL A 278 -4.12 11.08 -15.13
CA VAL A 278 -4.87 10.21 -16.05
C VAL A 278 -5.10 10.88 -17.39
N GLN A 279 -5.27 10.09 -18.44
CA GLN A 279 -5.32 10.58 -19.81
C GLN A 279 -6.42 11.63 -20.03
N GLU A 280 -7.61 11.41 -19.45
CA GLU A 280 -8.77 12.31 -19.58
C GLU A 280 -8.55 13.68 -18.92
N GLY A 281 -7.70 13.74 -17.90
CA GLY A 281 -7.36 14.96 -17.19
C GLY A 281 -6.08 15.66 -17.66
N LYS A 282 -5.33 15.07 -18.61
CA LYS A 282 -4.12 15.69 -19.15
C LYS A 282 -4.46 16.84 -20.06
N VAL A 283 -3.92 18.02 -19.75
CA VAL A 283 -4.13 19.25 -20.52
C VAL A 283 -2.93 19.52 -21.43
N ILE A 284 -1.71 19.33 -20.91
CA ILE A 284 -0.47 19.55 -21.65
C ILE A 284 0.50 18.40 -21.34
N GLU A 285 1.15 17.93 -22.39
CA GLU A 285 2.27 17.01 -22.32
C GLU A 285 3.36 17.54 -23.26
N ARG A 286 4.57 17.77 -22.73
CA ARG A 286 5.73 18.21 -23.51
C ARG A 286 6.94 17.39 -23.14
N ASP A 287 7.57 16.85 -24.14
CA ASP A 287 8.79 16.04 -24.05
C ASP A 287 9.97 16.76 -24.71
N GLN A 288 11.17 16.24 -24.49
CA GLN A 288 12.44 16.68 -25.08
C GLN A 288 12.78 18.15 -24.84
N LEU A 289 12.36 18.71 -23.69
CA LEU A 289 12.74 20.06 -23.29
C LEU A 289 14.21 20.08 -22.86
N SER A 290 15.05 20.86 -23.51
CA SER A 290 16.48 21.00 -23.18
C SER A 290 16.76 22.05 -22.12
N VAL A 291 15.75 22.84 -21.75
CA VAL A 291 15.81 23.91 -20.75
C VAL A 291 14.98 23.55 -19.52
N THR A 292 15.20 24.28 -18.44
CA THR A 292 14.49 24.07 -17.16
C THR A 292 13.27 24.98 -16.99
N GLU A 293 12.68 25.36 -18.09
CA GLU A 293 11.47 26.20 -18.13
C GLU A 293 10.57 25.77 -19.29
N PHE A 294 9.26 25.86 -19.07
CA PHE A 294 8.25 25.66 -20.11
C PHE A 294 7.06 26.59 -19.86
N ASN A 295 6.60 27.28 -20.91
CA ASN A 295 5.42 28.14 -20.84
C ASN A 295 4.16 27.36 -21.25
N ALA A 296 3.35 27.01 -20.25
CA ALA A 296 2.06 26.37 -20.42
C ALA A 296 1.02 27.41 -20.82
N SER A 297 0.63 27.48 -22.07
CA SER A 297 -0.30 28.46 -22.64
C SER A 297 -1.75 27.93 -22.65
N ASP A 298 -2.69 28.83 -22.87
CA ASP A 298 -4.13 28.56 -23.07
C ASP A 298 -4.84 27.88 -21.89
N LEU A 299 -4.33 28.07 -20.69
CA LEU A 299 -4.95 27.54 -19.48
C LEU A 299 -6.14 28.41 -19.07
N ARG A 300 -7.33 27.83 -19.05
CA ARG A 300 -8.57 28.48 -18.61
C ARG A 300 -8.65 28.52 -17.08
N PRO A 301 -9.50 29.38 -16.47
CA PRO A 301 -9.72 29.38 -15.04
C PRO A 301 -10.06 27.98 -14.51
N GLY A 302 -9.29 27.52 -13.50
CA GLY A 302 -9.41 26.18 -12.94
C GLY A 302 -8.22 25.83 -12.05
N ALA A 303 -8.27 24.62 -11.47
CA ALA A 303 -7.18 24.04 -10.70
C ALA A 303 -6.35 23.12 -11.59
N TYR A 304 -5.04 23.24 -11.50
CA TYR A 304 -4.09 22.47 -12.29
C TYR A 304 -3.03 21.85 -11.39
N PHE A 305 -2.51 20.72 -11.85
CA PHE A 305 -1.37 20.02 -11.28
C PHE A 305 -0.32 19.87 -12.37
N TRP A 306 0.95 20.01 -12.01
CA TRP A 306 2.02 19.77 -12.94
C TRP A 306 3.15 18.98 -12.30
N ARG A 307 3.89 18.28 -13.11
CA ARG A 307 5.06 17.49 -12.72
C ARG A 307 6.09 17.46 -13.82
N VAL A 308 7.31 17.17 -13.44
CA VAL A 308 8.45 17.11 -14.35
C VAL A 308 9.31 15.89 -14.06
N ARG A 309 9.90 15.30 -15.08
CA ARG A 309 10.96 14.30 -14.96
C ARG A 309 12.10 14.63 -15.91
N ALA A 310 13.29 14.13 -15.60
CA ALA A 310 14.49 14.26 -16.41
C ALA A 310 14.80 12.96 -17.15
N THR A 311 15.49 13.08 -18.29
CA THR A 311 16.06 11.95 -19.03
C THR A 311 17.52 12.24 -19.34
N ALA A 312 18.39 11.28 -19.05
CA ALA A 312 19.82 11.34 -19.37
C ALA A 312 20.08 10.99 -20.84
N ALA A 313 21.28 11.27 -21.34
CA ALA A 313 21.70 10.88 -22.69
C ALA A 313 21.67 9.36 -22.94
N SER A 314 21.79 8.57 -21.88
CA SER A 314 21.64 7.11 -21.92
C SER A 314 20.19 6.61 -22.13
N GLY A 315 19.21 7.52 -22.12
CA GLY A 315 17.79 7.17 -22.12
C GLY A 315 17.20 6.90 -20.74
N GLN A 316 18.03 6.83 -19.69
CA GLN A 316 17.54 6.68 -18.31
C GLN A 316 16.66 7.85 -17.92
N THR A 317 15.49 7.57 -17.34
CA THR A 317 14.59 8.60 -16.82
C THR A 317 14.62 8.64 -15.29
N SER A 318 14.51 9.83 -14.73
CA SER A 318 14.22 9.97 -13.29
C SER A 318 12.79 9.53 -12.98
N ASP A 319 12.47 9.38 -11.70
CA ASP A 319 11.08 9.42 -11.27
C ASP A 319 10.46 10.79 -11.59
N TRP A 320 9.11 10.86 -11.54
CA TRP A 320 8.40 12.11 -11.61
C TRP A 320 8.58 12.92 -10.32
N SER A 321 8.65 14.23 -10.42
CA SER A 321 8.53 15.11 -9.27
C SER A 321 7.18 14.90 -8.56
N GLU A 322 7.10 15.26 -7.28
CA GLU A 322 5.81 15.42 -6.63
C GLU A 322 5.00 16.47 -7.42
N PRO A 323 3.67 16.23 -7.57
CA PRO A 323 2.81 17.17 -8.28
C PRO A 323 2.68 18.49 -7.54
N GLU A 324 2.96 19.60 -8.24
CA GLU A 324 2.70 20.95 -7.75
C GLU A 324 1.34 21.42 -8.23
N LYS A 325 0.55 22.04 -7.32
CA LYS A 325 -0.78 22.54 -7.61
C LYS A 325 -0.78 24.05 -7.73
N PHE A 326 -1.45 24.58 -8.76
CA PHE A 326 -1.70 26.02 -8.93
C PHE A 326 -3.13 26.27 -9.43
N TYR A 327 -3.53 27.53 -9.41
CA TYR A 327 -4.84 27.96 -9.87
C TYR A 327 -4.71 29.04 -10.93
N VAL A 328 -5.49 28.92 -11.99
CA VAL A 328 -5.79 30.03 -12.89
C VAL A 328 -7.12 30.62 -12.46
N ILE A 329 -7.13 31.92 -12.15
CA ILE A 329 -8.34 32.65 -11.74
C ILE A 329 -8.76 33.58 -12.87
N ALA A 330 -10.09 33.83 -13.00
CA ALA A 330 -10.61 34.79 -13.95
C ALA A 330 -10.04 36.20 -13.64
N SER A 331 -9.75 36.98 -14.67
CA SER A 331 -9.49 38.42 -14.52
C SER A 331 -10.77 39.06 -13.98
N GLY A 332 -10.68 39.70 -12.82
CA GLY A 332 -11.78 40.50 -12.26
C GLY A 332 -12.12 41.70 -13.13
#